data_67d807f3a1811f4f47885f195fab5ac7
#
_entry.id   67d807f3a1811f4f47885f195fab5ac7
#
_cell.length_a   1.000
_cell.length_b   1.000
_cell.length_c   1.000
_cell.angle_alpha   90.00
_cell.angle_beta   90.00
_cell.angle_gamma   90.00
#
_symmetry.space_group_name_H-M   'P 1'
#
loop_
_entity.id
_entity.type
_entity.pdbx_description
1 polymer ?
#
loop_
_entity_poly.entity_id
_entity_poly.type
_entity_poly.pdbx_seq_one_letter_code
_entity_poly.pdbx_strand_id
1 'polypeptide(L)'
;MLSDGIVKFGLRYDSTLWEMLALAYFEAAHTDPGAESYLSKSADCFNRVIELGVQKEYLYSNLYTIYYELGRYEDAENALQRYEEAFPDSYMPHALRGMLLITVENAKDQSQRDYAAAAKEYETAGSLLRSDDDTTYYQQLGSLLDQLKAGGWL
;
A
#
# COMPACT_ATOMS: atom_id res chain seq x y z
N MET A 1 -8.19 -2.14 24.51
CA MET A 1 -9.48 -2.86 24.52
C MET A 1 -9.41 -4.18 23.77
N LEU A 2 -9.56 -4.21 22.44
CA LEU A 2 -9.54 -5.49 21.69
C LEU A 2 -8.18 -6.20 21.77
N SER A 3 -7.06 -5.48 21.62
CA SER A 3 -5.72 -6.07 21.71
C SER A 3 -5.42 -6.67 23.09
N ASP A 4 -5.82 -6.01 24.18
CA ASP A 4 -5.66 -6.52 25.55
C ASP A 4 -6.50 -7.78 25.77
N GLY A 5 -7.72 -7.81 25.23
CA GLY A 5 -8.59 -8.99 25.26
C GLY A 5 -8.01 -10.17 24.49
N ILE A 6 -7.43 -9.92 23.31
CA ILE A 6 -6.78 -10.95 22.48
C ILE A 6 -5.60 -11.57 23.23
N VAL A 7 -4.74 -10.77 23.84
CA VAL A 7 -3.57 -11.26 24.59
C VAL A 7 -4.00 -11.98 25.87
N LYS A 8 -4.89 -11.38 26.66
CA LYS A 8 -5.34 -11.87 27.96
C LYS A 8 -6.00 -13.24 27.91
N PHE A 9 -6.79 -13.49 26.86
CA PHE A 9 -7.55 -14.75 26.71
C PHE A 9 -6.89 -15.74 25.76
N GLY A 10 -5.63 -15.55 25.38
CA GLY A 10 -4.90 -16.45 24.48
C GLY A 10 -5.37 -16.43 23.03
N LEU A 11 -6.13 -15.40 22.63
CA LEU A 11 -6.66 -15.24 21.28
C LEU A 11 -5.66 -14.62 20.30
N ARG A 12 -4.40 -14.49 20.69
CA ARG A 12 -3.33 -13.87 19.90
C ARG A 12 -3.05 -14.54 18.54
N TYR A 13 -3.53 -15.76 18.35
CA TYR A 13 -3.41 -16.51 17.10
C TYR A 13 -4.70 -16.48 16.25
N ASP A 14 -5.74 -15.77 16.70
CA ASP A 14 -6.97 -15.63 15.93
C ASP A 14 -6.82 -14.51 14.90
N SER A 15 -6.58 -14.91 13.67
CA SER A 15 -6.38 -13.97 12.56
C SER A 15 -7.60 -13.07 12.32
N THR A 16 -8.80 -13.57 12.53
CA THR A 16 -10.05 -12.82 12.34
C THR A 16 -10.13 -11.64 13.31
N LEU A 17 -9.80 -11.86 14.59
CA LEU A 17 -9.81 -10.78 15.58
C LEU A 17 -8.73 -9.74 15.28
N TRP A 18 -7.53 -10.17 14.88
CA TRP A 18 -6.47 -9.24 14.48
C TRP A 18 -6.85 -8.43 13.23
N GLU A 19 -7.51 -9.06 12.26
CA GLU A 19 -8.00 -8.40 11.06
C GLU A 19 -9.08 -7.35 11.39
N MET A 20 -10.05 -7.70 12.25
CA MET A 20 -11.06 -6.75 12.73
C MET A 20 -10.43 -5.57 13.46
N LEU A 21 -9.43 -5.82 14.30
CA LEU A 21 -8.71 -4.78 15.02
C LEU A 21 -7.93 -3.87 14.08
N ALA A 22 -7.26 -4.44 13.07
CA ALA A 22 -6.55 -3.68 12.05
C ALA A 22 -7.47 -2.71 11.31
N LEU A 23 -8.62 -3.21 10.87
CA LEU A 23 -9.63 -2.40 10.17
C LEU A 23 -10.24 -1.32 11.08
N ALA A 24 -10.50 -1.64 12.36
CA ALA A 24 -11.02 -0.69 13.31
C ALA A 24 -10.03 0.48 13.55
N TYR A 25 -8.74 0.18 13.70
CA TYR A 25 -7.72 1.24 13.82
C TYR A 25 -7.57 2.04 12.53
N PHE A 26 -7.64 1.40 11.38
CA PHE A 26 -7.57 2.07 10.09
C PHE A 26 -8.73 3.07 9.92
N GLU A 27 -9.95 2.65 10.23
CA GLU A 27 -11.13 3.51 10.19
C GLU A 27 -11.05 4.66 11.20
N ALA A 28 -10.66 4.36 12.44
CA ALA A 28 -10.48 5.37 13.48
C ALA A 28 -9.45 6.44 13.09
N ALA A 29 -8.38 6.05 12.41
CA ALA A 29 -7.36 6.96 11.91
C ALA A 29 -7.92 8.02 10.93
N HIS A 30 -8.94 7.67 10.16
CA HIS A 30 -9.56 8.57 9.19
C HIS A 30 -10.72 9.41 9.75
N THR A 31 -11.13 9.14 10.98
CA THR A 31 -12.23 9.85 11.65
C THR A 31 -11.77 10.73 12.81
N ASP A 32 -10.57 10.50 13.35
CA ASP A 32 -10.02 11.21 14.52
C ASP A 32 -8.78 12.02 14.13
N PRO A 33 -8.69 13.31 14.51
CA PRO A 33 -7.52 14.15 14.24
C PRO A 33 -6.20 13.68 14.89
N GLY A 34 -6.22 12.75 15.82
CA GLY A 34 -5.05 12.13 16.45
C GLY A 34 -4.51 10.88 15.74
N ALA A 35 -4.73 10.80 14.44
CA ALA A 35 -4.71 9.60 13.62
C ALA A 35 -3.39 8.83 13.50
N GLU A 36 -2.23 9.46 13.67
CA GLU A 36 -0.93 8.82 13.39
C GLU A 36 -0.68 7.56 14.23
N SER A 37 -1.05 7.60 15.53
CA SER A 37 -0.88 6.44 16.40
C SER A 37 -1.81 5.28 16.02
N TYR A 38 -3.01 5.59 15.50
CA TYR A 38 -3.95 4.57 15.02
C TYR A 38 -3.47 3.93 13.72
N LEU A 39 -2.87 4.69 12.81
CA LEU A 39 -2.24 4.13 11.60
C LEU A 39 -1.13 3.15 11.96
N SER A 40 -0.23 3.50 12.86
CA SER A 40 0.84 2.61 13.31
C SER A 40 0.31 1.34 13.96
N LYS A 41 -0.72 1.43 14.80
CA LYS A 41 -1.38 0.28 15.42
C LYS A 41 -2.07 -0.60 14.39
N SER A 42 -2.72 0.00 13.40
CA SER A 42 -3.34 -0.72 12.29
C SER A 42 -2.30 -1.51 11.50
N ALA A 43 -1.16 -0.90 11.17
CA ALA A 43 -0.07 -1.58 10.48
C ALA A 43 0.44 -2.80 11.26
N ASP A 44 0.64 -2.66 12.56
CA ASP A 44 1.06 -3.77 13.43
C ASP A 44 0.05 -4.92 13.39
N CYS A 45 -1.24 -4.62 13.43
CA CYS A 45 -2.31 -5.62 13.35
C CYS A 45 -2.36 -6.30 11.97
N PHE A 46 -2.26 -5.55 10.87
CA PHE A 46 -2.19 -6.14 9.52
C PHE A 46 -0.97 -7.04 9.35
N ASN A 47 0.21 -6.62 9.83
CA ASN A 47 1.39 -7.46 9.83
C ASN A 47 1.17 -8.76 10.61
N ARG A 48 0.49 -8.69 11.74
CA ARG A 48 0.15 -9.89 12.53
C ARG A 48 -0.76 -10.83 11.76
N VAL A 49 -1.75 -10.31 11.06
CA VAL A 49 -2.65 -11.13 10.20
C VAL A 49 -1.86 -11.86 9.12
N ILE A 50 -0.93 -11.16 8.47
CA ILE A 50 -0.05 -11.75 7.44
C ILE A 50 0.86 -12.82 8.04
N GLU A 51 1.47 -12.58 9.20
CA GLU A 51 2.30 -13.57 9.92
C GLU A 51 1.52 -14.84 10.30
N LEU A 52 0.21 -14.71 10.55
CA LEU A 52 -0.68 -15.84 10.82
C LEU A 52 -1.09 -16.61 9.56
N GLY A 53 -0.57 -16.24 8.38
CA GLY A 53 -0.72 -16.97 7.13
C GLY A 53 -1.95 -16.62 6.30
N VAL A 54 -2.64 -15.52 6.61
CA VAL A 54 -3.78 -15.07 5.81
C VAL A 54 -3.31 -14.53 4.45
N GLN A 55 -3.90 -15.04 3.37
CA GLN A 55 -3.56 -14.71 1.98
C GLN A 55 -4.67 -13.87 1.35
N LYS A 56 -4.62 -12.55 1.58
CA LYS A 56 -5.58 -11.58 1.00
C LYS A 56 -4.81 -10.36 0.50
N GLU A 57 -5.06 -9.96 -0.74
CA GLU A 57 -4.36 -8.83 -1.37
C GLU A 57 -4.54 -7.52 -0.60
N TYR A 58 -5.75 -7.24 -0.09
CA TYR A 58 -6.04 -5.98 0.58
C TYR A 58 -5.21 -5.74 1.86
N LEU A 59 -4.68 -6.79 2.49
CA LEU A 59 -3.79 -6.64 3.64
C LEU A 59 -2.53 -5.86 3.26
N TYR A 60 -1.98 -6.15 2.11
CA TYR A 60 -0.77 -5.49 1.60
C TYR A 60 -1.06 -4.08 1.05
N SER A 61 -2.17 -3.89 0.34
CA SER A 61 -2.54 -2.57 -0.16
C SER A 61 -2.88 -1.60 0.97
N ASN A 62 -3.51 -2.06 2.04
CA ASN A 62 -3.74 -1.25 3.24
C ASN A 62 -2.44 -0.93 3.98
N LEU A 63 -1.51 -1.88 4.12
CA LEU A 63 -0.18 -1.61 4.67
C LEU A 63 0.56 -0.54 3.87
N TYR A 64 0.56 -0.66 2.56
CA TYR A 64 1.12 0.38 1.68
C TYR A 64 0.50 1.75 1.97
N THR A 65 -0.84 1.82 1.98
CA THR A 65 -1.56 3.07 2.23
C THR A 65 -1.18 3.69 3.57
N ILE A 66 -1.14 2.87 4.63
CA ILE A 66 -0.76 3.32 5.97
C ILE A 66 0.66 3.91 5.97
N TYR A 67 1.64 3.20 5.44
CA TYR A 67 3.02 3.67 5.41
C TYR A 67 3.20 4.89 4.52
N TYR A 68 2.47 4.95 3.40
CA TYR A 68 2.45 6.13 2.54
C TYR A 68 1.91 7.37 3.27
N GLU A 69 0.78 7.24 3.97
CA GLU A 69 0.17 8.32 4.74
C GLU A 69 1.06 8.79 5.90
N LEU A 70 1.83 7.88 6.51
CA LEU A 70 2.81 8.17 7.54
C LEU A 70 4.11 8.80 6.98
N GLY A 71 4.26 8.91 5.66
CA GLY A 71 5.49 9.35 5.03
C GLY A 71 6.65 8.34 5.15
N ARG A 72 6.35 7.11 5.53
CA ARG A 72 7.32 6.01 5.69
C ARG A 72 7.46 5.25 4.37
N TYR A 73 8.07 5.91 3.38
CA TYR A 73 8.11 5.41 1.99
C TYR A 73 8.95 4.14 1.82
N GLU A 74 9.98 3.94 2.62
CA GLU A 74 10.75 2.69 2.62
C GLU A 74 9.90 1.50 3.10
N ASP A 75 9.12 1.69 4.16
CA ASP A 75 8.18 0.67 4.64
C ASP A 75 7.04 0.43 3.64
N ALA A 76 6.58 1.46 2.95
CA ALA A 76 5.61 1.34 1.87
C ALA A 76 6.16 0.48 0.72
N GLU A 77 7.40 0.71 0.28
CA GLU A 77 8.06 -0.13 -0.73
C GLU A 77 8.22 -1.58 -0.27
N ASN A 78 8.62 -1.80 0.98
CA ASN A 78 8.72 -3.14 1.55
C ASN A 78 7.36 -3.87 1.57
N ALA A 79 6.28 -3.16 1.86
CA ALA A 79 4.92 -3.71 1.79
C ALA A 79 4.56 -4.12 0.35
N LEU A 80 4.91 -3.30 -0.64
CA LEU A 80 4.68 -3.62 -2.05
C LEU A 80 5.50 -4.80 -2.54
N GLN A 81 6.75 -4.92 -2.10
CA GLN A 81 7.58 -6.08 -2.42
C GLN A 81 6.98 -7.37 -1.86
N ARG A 82 6.53 -7.36 -0.62
CA ARG A 82 5.84 -8.51 -0.01
C ARG A 82 4.53 -8.83 -0.73
N TYR A 83 3.82 -7.81 -1.18
CA TYR A 83 2.61 -7.97 -1.99
C TYR A 83 2.91 -8.68 -3.31
N GLU A 84 3.91 -8.21 -4.05
CA GLU A 84 4.34 -8.81 -5.31
C GLU A 84 4.80 -10.28 -5.14
N GLU A 85 5.54 -10.57 -4.06
CA GLU A 85 5.98 -11.93 -3.75
C GLU A 85 4.81 -12.86 -3.41
N ALA A 86 3.79 -12.38 -2.70
CA ALA A 86 2.62 -13.16 -2.32
C ALA A 86 1.61 -13.33 -3.48
N PHE A 87 1.52 -12.35 -4.36
CA PHE A 87 0.58 -12.30 -5.49
C PHE A 87 1.30 -11.84 -6.78
N PRO A 88 2.18 -12.69 -7.34
CA PRO A 88 3.03 -12.29 -8.48
C PRO A 88 2.27 -11.96 -9.76
N ASP A 89 1.03 -12.41 -9.87
CA ASP A 89 0.17 -12.16 -11.04
C ASP A 89 -0.73 -10.91 -10.88
N SER A 90 -0.65 -10.24 -9.74
CA SER A 90 -1.42 -9.01 -9.49
C SER A 90 -0.75 -7.78 -10.12
N TYR A 91 -1.53 -6.99 -10.83
CA TYR A 91 -1.07 -5.70 -11.35
C TYR A 91 -0.88 -4.64 -10.26
N MET A 92 -1.60 -4.78 -9.16
CA MET A 92 -1.77 -3.76 -8.12
C MET A 92 -0.45 -3.29 -7.48
N PRO A 93 0.49 -4.17 -7.05
CA PRO A 93 1.73 -3.71 -6.44
C PRO A 93 2.57 -2.86 -7.41
N HIS A 94 2.52 -3.15 -8.71
CA HIS A 94 3.22 -2.38 -9.73
C HIS A 94 2.60 -1.00 -9.94
N ALA A 95 1.27 -0.92 -10.00
CA ALA A 95 0.56 0.36 -10.11
C ALA A 95 0.83 1.27 -8.88
N LEU A 96 0.75 0.71 -7.68
CA LEU A 96 1.04 1.44 -6.44
C LEU A 96 2.51 1.88 -6.35
N ARG A 97 3.45 1.03 -6.77
CA ARG A 97 4.88 1.37 -6.83
C ARG A 97 5.15 2.49 -7.81
N GLY A 98 4.50 2.48 -8.97
CA GLY A 98 4.60 3.59 -9.94
C GLY A 98 4.19 4.93 -9.33
N MET A 99 3.09 4.98 -8.59
CA MET A 99 2.64 6.18 -7.89
C MET A 99 3.60 6.60 -6.76
N LEU A 100 4.12 5.65 -5.99
CA LEU A 100 5.12 5.92 -4.96
C LEU A 100 6.40 6.51 -5.54
N LEU A 101 6.89 5.97 -6.65
CA LEU A 101 8.07 6.49 -7.36
C LEU A 101 7.86 7.93 -7.82
N ILE A 102 6.69 8.27 -8.36
CA ILE A 102 6.37 9.65 -8.73
C ILE A 102 6.40 10.57 -7.49
N THR A 103 5.84 10.14 -6.38
CA THR A 103 5.86 10.91 -5.12
C THR A 103 7.30 11.16 -4.65
N VAL A 104 8.14 10.14 -4.66
CA VAL A 104 9.55 10.24 -4.26
C VAL A 104 10.33 11.17 -5.20
N GLU A 105 10.11 11.06 -6.52
CA GLU A 105 10.77 11.94 -7.50
C GLU A 105 10.32 13.40 -7.35
N ASN A 106 9.04 13.64 -7.10
CA ASN A 106 8.51 14.99 -6.89
C ASN A 106 9.12 15.69 -5.67
N ALA A 107 9.61 14.96 -4.68
CA ALA A 107 10.28 15.50 -3.50
C ALA A 107 11.74 15.93 -3.76
N LYS A 108 12.33 15.50 -4.88
CA LYS A 108 13.69 15.88 -5.28
C LYS A 108 13.74 17.25 -5.95
N ASP A 109 14.94 17.83 -5.99
CA ASP A 109 15.18 19.00 -6.82
C ASP A 109 14.83 18.71 -8.30
N GLN A 110 14.25 19.68 -8.97
CA GLN A 110 13.75 19.54 -10.34
C GLN A 110 14.78 18.93 -11.31
N SER A 111 16.04 19.34 -11.17
CA SER A 111 17.16 18.84 -12.02
C SER A 111 17.54 17.37 -11.77
N GLN A 112 17.03 16.77 -10.71
CA GLN A 112 17.35 15.38 -10.29
C GLN A 112 16.20 14.41 -10.51
N ARG A 113 15.04 14.89 -11.00
CA ARG A 113 13.84 14.07 -11.17
C ARG A 113 13.97 13.16 -12.39
N ASP A 114 13.65 11.90 -12.19
CA ASP A 114 13.59 10.89 -13.25
C ASP A 114 12.38 9.97 -13.02
N TYR A 115 11.43 10.00 -13.95
CA TYR A 115 10.21 9.23 -13.87
C TYR A 115 10.21 7.95 -14.70
N ALA A 116 11.34 7.56 -15.29
CA ALA A 116 11.43 6.39 -16.16
C ALA A 116 11.04 5.09 -15.45
N ALA A 117 11.44 4.94 -14.17
CA ALA A 117 11.07 3.77 -13.38
C ALA A 117 9.57 3.67 -13.13
N ALA A 118 8.89 4.80 -12.90
CA ALA A 118 7.43 4.83 -12.76
C ALA A 118 6.71 4.44 -14.05
N ALA A 119 7.20 4.91 -15.20
CA ALA A 119 6.67 4.52 -16.51
C ALA A 119 6.84 3.01 -16.78
N LYS A 120 7.96 2.44 -16.37
CA LYS A 120 8.21 1.00 -16.47
C LYS A 120 7.24 0.18 -15.60
N GLU A 121 6.96 0.62 -14.40
CA GLU A 121 5.97 -0.03 -13.53
C GLU A 121 4.57 0.00 -14.15
N TYR A 122 4.20 1.07 -14.83
CA TYR A 122 2.93 1.15 -15.56
C TYR A 122 2.85 0.11 -16.70
N GLU A 123 3.93 -0.08 -17.46
CA GLU A 123 4.00 -1.11 -18.50
C GLU A 123 3.86 -2.52 -17.90
N THR A 124 4.55 -2.79 -16.80
CA THR A 124 4.47 -4.07 -16.09
C THR A 124 3.06 -4.32 -15.56
N ALA A 125 2.45 -3.32 -14.91
CA ALA A 125 1.07 -3.39 -14.45
C ALA A 125 0.10 -3.69 -15.60
N GLY A 126 0.25 -3.01 -16.73
CA GLY A 126 -0.57 -3.22 -17.92
C GLY A 126 -0.48 -4.64 -18.47
N SER A 127 0.70 -5.24 -18.42
CA SER A 127 0.91 -6.63 -18.87
C SER A 127 0.25 -7.68 -17.98
N LEU A 128 -0.04 -7.33 -16.72
CA LEU A 128 -0.65 -8.22 -15.72
C LEU A 128 -2.16 -8.01 -15.56
N LEU A 129 -2.74 -7.01 -16.21
CA LEU A 129 -4.18 -6.73 -16.11
C LEU A 129 -5.00 -7.91 -16.63
N ARG A 130 -6.04 -8.26 -15.86
CA ARG A 130 -7.06 -9.25 -16.23
C ARG A 130 -8.38 -8.55 -16.49
N SER A 131 -9.28 -9.21 -17.20
CA SER A 131 -10.58 -8.64 -17.61
C SER A 131 -11.52 -8.31 -16.46
N ASP A 132 -11.34 -8.95 -15.31
CA ASP A 132 -12.12 -8.78 -14.07
C ASP A 132 -11.45 -7.87 -13.03
N ASP A 133 -10.27 -7.33 -13.33
CA ASP A 133 -9.56 -6.42 -12.43
C ASP A 133 -10.28 -5.07 -12.31
N ASP A 134 -10.31 -4.53 -11.10
CA ASP A 134 -10.59 -3.11 -10.87
C ASP A 134 -9.36 -2.30 -11.29
N THR A 135 -9.48 -1.55 -12.37
CA THR A 135 -8.37 -0.84 -13.00
C THR A 135 -8.14 0.57 -12.44
N THR A 136 -8.78 0.94 -11.34
CA THR A 136 -8.74 2.30 -10.78
C THR A 136 -7.31 2.81 -10.59
N TYR A 137 -6.46 2.06 -9.90
CA TYR A 137 -5.07 2.47 -9.64
C TYR A 137 -4.21 2.47 -10.92
N TYR A 138 -4.45 1.55 -11.83
CA TYR A 138 -3.78 1.56 -13.13
C TYR A 138 -4.11 2.82 -13.93
N GLN A 139 -5.38 3.21 -13.97
CA GLN A 139 -5.83 4.42 -14.64
C GLN A 139 -5.28 5.69 -13.98
N GLN A 140 -5.22 5.72 -12.64
CA GLN A 140 -4.64 6.85 -11.90
C GLN A 140 -3.15 7.02 -12.25
N LEU A 141 -2.38 5.94 -12.25
CA LEU A 141 -0.97 5.98 -12.63
C LEU A 141 -0.81 6.44 -14.08
N GLY A 142 -1.62 5.92 -15.01
CA GLY A 142 -1.62 6.34 -16.41
C GLY A 142 -1.86 7.85 -16.57
N SER A 143 -2.84 8.38 -15.86
CA SER A 143 -3.17 9.82 -15.86
C SER A 143 -2.00 10.67 -15.34
N LEU A 144 -1.34 10.25 -14.27
CA LEU A 144 -0.15 10.93 -13.74
C LEU A 144 1.00 10.95 -14.75
N LEU A 145 1.25 9.82 -15.42
CA LEU A 145 2.29 9.71 -16.45
C LEU A 145 1.98 10.57 -17.68
N ASP A 146 0.71 10.66 -18.08
CA ASP A 146 0.30 11.54 -19.18
C ASP A 146 0.53 13.02 -18.85
N GLN A 147 0.28 13.43 -17.62
CA GLN A 147 0.60 14.78 -17.14
C GLN A 147 2.11 15.05 -17.18
N LEU A 148 2.93 14.07 -16.78
CA LEU A 148 4.39 14.18 -16.83
C LEU A 148 4.91 14.27 -18.27
N LYS A 149 4.34 13.52 -19.20
CA LYS A 149 4.65 13.62 -20.64
C LYS A 149 4.29 15.00 -21.19
N ALA A 150 3.10 15.51 -20.87
CA ALA A 150 2.68 16.84 -21.27
C ALA A 150 3.58 17.95 -20.72
N GLY A 151 4.18 17.74 -19.56
CA GLY A 151 5.16 18.63 -18.93
C GLY A 151 6.60 18.47 -19.44
N GLY A 152 6.85 17.55 -20.35
CA GLY A 152 8.18 17.31 -20.93
C GLY A 152 9.12 16.48 -20.04
N TRP A 153 8.58 15.71 -19.05
CA TRP A 153 9.34 14.89 -18.12
C TRP A 153 9.57 13.45 -18.61
N LEU A 154 8.79 13.03 -19.59
CA LEU A 154 8.84 11.70 -20.20
C LEU A 154 8.76 11.79 -21.73
#